data_d5128f5fde630e8fdc1f1835cca6d057
#
_entry.id   d5128f5fde630e8fdc1f1835cca6d057
#
_cell.length_a   1.000
_cell.length_b   1.000
_cell.length_c   1.000
_cell.angle_alpha   90.00
_cell.angle_beta   90.00
_cell.angle_gamma   90.00
#
_symmetry.space_group_name_H-M   'P 1'
#
loop_
_entity.id
_entity.type
_entity.pdbx_description
1 polymer ?
#
loop_
_entity_poly.entity_id
_entity_poly.type
_entity_poly.pdbx_seq_one_letter_code
_entity_poly.pdbx_strand_id
1 'polypeptide(L)'
;RPTDEQFLFYKGFVKGGIGLIITGYAGVMQSGKSALLHMTMIDSDELIPDHKRLVDRIHQIGGKIVLQIAHCGRQTWSSETGKPLLAPSAISCGFYREKPREMSEDDIHTVIEGFAKAACRAREAGYDGVEIHGAHGYLLSTFLSLHSNKRIDKWGGSLENRFRIVGEVLKA
;
A
#
# COMPACT_ATOMS: atom_id res chain seq x y z
N ARG A 1 5.16 11.75 -4.35
CA ARG A 1 6.46 11.35 -4.93
C ARG A 1 7.55 11.35 -3.87
N PRO A 2 8.66 10.58 -4.04
CA PRO A 2 9.85 10.66 -3.19
C PRO A 2 10.47 12.05 -3.20
N THR A 3 11.10 12.43 -2.06
CA THR A 3 11.72 13.75 -1.87
C THR A 3 13.20 13.63 -1.52
N ASP A 4 13.93 14.76 -1.60
CA ASP A 4 15.34 14.81 -1.18
C ASP A 4 15.50 14.58 0.33
N GLU A 5 14.52 14.99 1.14
CA GLU A 5 14.51 14.72 2.59
C GLU A 5 14.43 13.23 2.87
N GLN A 6 13.60 12.48 2.12
CA GLN A 6 13.54 11.02 2.23
C GLN A 6 14.90 10.37 1.88
N PHE A 7 15.56 10.84 0.83
CA PHE A 7 16.90 10.36 0.53
C PHE A 7 17.89 10.63 1.66
N LEU A 8 17.90 11.85 2.21
CA LEU A 8 18.80 12.21 3.31
C LEU A 8 18.54 11.36 4.56
N PHE A 9 17.28 11.08 4.85
CA PHE A 9 16.87 10.19 5.94
C PHE A 9 17.42 8.77 5.73
N TYR A 10 17.16 8.14 4.58
CA TYR A 10 17.64 6.79 4.28
C TYR A 10 19.16 6.70 4.17
N LYS A 11 19.82 7.73 3.64
CA LYS A 11 21.29 7.83 3.60
C LYS A 11 21.92 7.68 4.98
N GLY A 12 21.27 8.21 6.02
CA GLY A 12 21.72 8.05 7.40
C GLY A 12 21.82 6.57 7.81
N PHE A 13 20.81 5.77 7.47
CA PHE A 13 20.79 4.33 7.77
C PHE A 13 21.86 3.56 6.98
N VAL A 14 22.01 3.85 5.68
CA VAL A 14 23.04 3.21 4.85
C VAL A 14 24.44 3.47 5.42
N LYS A 15 24.74 4.73 5.79
CA LYS A 15 26.02 5.09 6.44
C LYS A 15 26.22 4.42 7.80
N GLY A 16 25.12 4.11 8.50
CA GLY A 16 25.12 3.34 9.75
C GLY A 16 25.31 1.83 9.57
N GLY A 17 25.39 1.33 8.32
CA GLY A 17 25.65 -0.09 8.01
C GLY A 17 24.40 -0.96 7.97
N ILE A 18 23.20 -0.39 7.75
CA ILE A 18 21.98 -1.20 7.60
C ILE A 18 22.04 -2.07 6.34
N GLY A 19 21.62 -3.33 6.43
CA GLY A 19 21.67 -4.27 5.31
C GLY A 19 20.53 -4.07 4.28
N LEU A 20 19.36 -3.59 4.72
CA LEU A 20 18.19 -3.37 3.88
C LEU A 20 17.32 -2.25 4.46
N ILE A 21 16.82 -1.39 3.59
CA ILE A 21 15.79 -0.39 3.92
C ILE A 21 14.44 -0.88 3.41
N ILE A 22 13.43 -0.90 4.27
CA ILE A 22 12.03 -0.92 3.84
C ILE A 22 11.49 0.50 4.00
N THR A 23 10.96 1.07 2.92
CA THR A 23 10.48 2.47 2.95
C THR A 23 9.25 2.64 3.82
N GLY A 24 8.89 3.87 4.16
CA GLY A 24 7.52 4.18 4.50
C GLY A 24 6.58 3.80 3.34
N TYR A 25 5.34 3.44 3.66
CA TYR A 25 4.41 2.91 2.67
C TYR A 25 4.05 3.92 1.57
N ALA A 26 3.96 3.43 0.33
CA ALA A 26 3.49 4.14 -0.84
C ALA A 26 2.09 3.66 -1.25
N GLY A 27 1.21 4.58 -1.63
CA GLY A 27 -0.14 4.26 -2.08
C GLY A 27 -0.15 3.65 -3.48
N VAL A 28 -0.85 2.53 -3.64
CA VAL A 28 -0.95 1.81 -4.92
C VAL A 28 -2.00 2.40 -5.86
N MET A 29 -2.93 3.19 -5.31
CA MET A 29 -3.99 3.85 -6.07
C MET A 29 -4.62 4.98 -5.25
N GLN A 30 -5.25 5.95 -5.93
CA GLN A 30 -5.82 7.14 -5.31
C GLN A 30 -6.88 6.82 -4.24
N SER A 31 -7.72 5.80 -4.44
CA SER A 31 -8.73 5.37 -3.46
C SER A 31 -8.13 4.83 -2.15
N GLY A 32 -6.85 4.47 -2.16
CA GLY A 32 -6.10 4.00 -0.98
C GLY A 32 -5.15 5.02 -0.39
N LYS A 33 -5.20 6.28 -0.83
CA LYS A 33 -4.35 7.35 -0.32
C LYS A 33 -4.61 7.58 1.18
N SER A 34 -3.53 7.78 1.94
CA SER A 34 -3.61 8.10 3.36
C SER A 34 -4.12 9.53 3.60
N ALA A 35 -4.75 9.75 4.76
CA ALA A 35 -5.06 11.08 5.27
C ALA A 35 -3.79 11.87 5.71
N LEU A 36 -2.63 11.22 5.76
CA LEU A 36 -1.38 11.90 6.07
C LEU A 36 -0.94 12.76 4.87
N LEU A 37 -0.62 14.01 5.14
CA LEU A 37 -0.06 14.92 4.17
C LEU A 37 1.23 14.31 3.59
N HIS A 38 1.41 14.48 2.28
CA HIS A 38 2.63 14.06 1.57
C HIS A 38 2.90 12.55 1.51
N MET A 39 1.86 11.70 1.62
CA MET A 39 2.03 10.27 1.33
C MET A 39 2.69 10.07 -0.03
N THR A 40 3.73 9.25 -0.08
CA THR A 40 4.31 8.79 -1.34
C THR A 40 3.30 7.92 -2.08
N MET A 41 3.18 8.11 -3.40
CA MET A 41 2.31 7.33 -4.27
C MET A 41 3.14 6.61 -5.33
N ILE A 42 2.65 5.48 -5.83
CA ILE A 42 3.19 4.75 -6.98
C ILE A 42 2.06 4.27 -7.90
N ASP A 43 1.01 5.06 -7.99
CA ASP A 43 -0.25 4.75 -8.67
C ASP A 43 -0.25 5.12 -10.17
N SER A 44 0.79 5.80 -10.68
CA SER A 44 0.95 6.13 -12.08
C SER A 44 2.39 5.99 -12.57
N ASP A 45 2.56 5.77 -13.89
CA ASP A 45 3.87 5.59 -14.51
C ASP A 45 4.71 6.89 -14.49
N GLU A 46 4.05 8.04 -14.43
CA GLU A 46 4.67 9.37 -14.30
C GLU A 46 5.52 9.51 -13.01
N LEU A 47 5.28 8.66 -12.02
CA LEU A 47 6.03 8.67 -10.75
C LEU A 47 7.30 7.82 -10.81
N ILE A 48 7.46 6.94 -11.79
CA ILE A 48 8.61 6.05 -11.93
C ILE A 48 9.94 6.81 -11.93
N PRO A 49 10.12 7.94 -12.65
CA PRO A 49 11.38 8.67 -12.66
C PRO A 49 11.79 9.22 -11.27
N ASP A 50 10.81 9.66 -10.47
CA ASP A 50 11.08 10.18 -9.13
C ASP A 50 11.51 9.05 -8.18
N HIS A 51 10.83 7.90 -8.25
CA HIS A 51 11.22 6.70 -7.51
C HIS A 51 12.59 6.21 -7.93
N LYS A 52 12.85 6.15 -9.24
CA LYS A 52 14.15 5.75 -9.77
C LYS A 52 15.29 6.64 -9.26
N ARG A 53 15.09 7.95 -9.23
CA ARG A 53 16.08 8.91 -8.69
C ARG A 53 16.43 8.59 -7.23
N LEU A 54 15.45 8.24 -6.39
CA LEU A 54 15.70 7.84 -5.01
C LEU A 54 16.50 6.55 -4.94
N VAL A 55 16.06 5.52 -5.68
CA VAL A 55 16.71 4.19 -5.72
C VAL A 55 18.15 4.28 -6.20
N ASP A 56 18.40 4.94 -7.34
CA ASP A 56 19.75 5.09 -7.90
C ASP A 56 20.70 5.75 -6.89
N ARG A 57 20.25 6.78 -6.17
CA ARG A 57 21.08 7.46 -5.14
C ARG A 57 21.36 6.57 -3.93
N ILE A 58 20.43 5.70 -3.53
CA ILE A 58 20.65 4.73 -2.44
C ILE A 58 21.63 3.64 -2.90
N HIS A 59 21.48 3.11 -4.11
CA HIS A 59 22.38 2.12 -4.68
C HIS A 59 23.80 2.68 -4.87
N GLN A 60 23.97 3.94 -5.30
CA GLN A 60 25.27 4.61 -5.44
C GLN A 60 26.08 4.67 -4.14
N ILE A 61 25.43 4.64 -2.99
CA ILE A 61 26.08 4.62 -1.68
C ILE A 61 26.13 3.22 -1.04
N GLY A 62 25.81 2.17 -1.83
CA GLY A 62 25.88 0.76 -1.42
C GLY A 62 24.67 0.25 -0.62
N GLY A 63 23.58 1.01 -0.55
CA GLY A 63 22.35 0.60 0.14
C GLY A 63 21.48 -0.34 -0.69
N LYS A 64 20.60 -1.08 -0.02
CA LYS A 64 19.51 -1.87 -0.58
C LYS A 64 18.17 -1.28 -0.12
N ILE A 65 17.16 -1.22 -1.02
CA ILE A 65 15.90 -0.56 -0.73
C ILE A 65 14.70 -1.30 -1.33
N VAL A 66 13.72 -1.60 -0.49
CA VAL A 66 12.45 -2.24 -0.82
C VAL A 66 11.33 -1.22 -0.64
N LEU A 67 10.40 -1.14 -1.58
CA LEU A 67 9.24 -0.27 -1.47
C LEU A 67 8.10 -0.97 -0.71
N GLN A 68 7.66 -0.43 0.42
CA GLN A 68 6.43 -0.88 1.04
C GLN A 68 5.25 -0.30 0.28
N ILE A 69 4.30 -1.14 -0.17
CA ILE A 69 3.12 -0.73 -0.94
C ILE A 69 1.83 -0.99 -0.15
N ALA A 70 0.89 -0.04 -0.18
CA ALA A 70 -0.29 -0.06 0.68
C ALA A 70 -1.54 0.50 0.03
N HIS A 71 -2.68 0.10 0.58
CA HIS A 71 -3.99 0.73 0.38
C HIS A 71 -4.63 0.96 1.76
N CYS A 72 -4.89 2.21 2.14
CA CYS A 72 -5.34 2.55 3.50
C CYS A 72 -6.77 2.08 3.81
N GLY A 73 -7.56 1.77 2.77
CA GLY A 73 -8.93 1.29 2.95
C GLY A 73 -9.80 2.31 3.66
N ARG A 74 -10.35 1.93 4.82
CA ARG A 74 -11.21 2.78 5.66
C ARG A 74 -10.42 3.69 6.63
N GLN A 75 -9.09 3.63 6.63
CA GLN A 75 -8.24 4.45 7.51
C GLN A 75 -7.72 5.69 6.78
N THR A 76 -8.63 6.47 6.26
CA THR A 76 -8.38 7.75 5.60
C THR A 76 -9.69 8.56 5.58
N TRP A 77 -9.73 9.66 4.84
CA TRP A 77 -10.92 10.47 4.60
C TRP A 77 -11.31 10.42 3.13
N SER A 78 -12.61 10.39 2.82
CA SER A 78 -13.09 10.48 1.43
C SER A 78 -12.70 11.78 0.75
N SER A 79 -12.52 12.87 1.53
CA SER A 79 -11.96 14.14 1.05
C SER A 79 -10.54 14.01 0.52
N GLU A 80 -9.71 13.12 1.09
CA GLU A 80 -8.33 12.89 0.65
C GLU A 80 -8.24 11.97 -0.58
N THR A 81 -9.13 11.00 -0.67
CA THR A 81 -9.15 10.06 -1.79
C THR A 81 -9.93 10.59 -3.00
N GLY A 82 -10.83 11.57 -2.79
CA GLY A 82 -11.81 12.02 -3.78
C GLY A 82 -12.84 10.95 -4.14
N LYS A 83 -12.92 9.84 -3.37
CA LYS A 83 -13.79 8.68 -3.61
C LYS A 83 -14.31 8.11 -2.29
N PRO A 84 -15.43 7.38 -2.29
CA PRO A 84 -15.88 6.66 -1.11
C PRO A 84 -14.80 5.72 -0.57
N LEU A 85 -14.67 5.67 0.75
CA LEU A 85 -13.76 4.74 1.40
C LEU A 85 -14.17 3.29 1.13
N LEU A 86 -13.20 2.39 1.01
CA LEU A 86 -13.39 0.98 0.69
C LEU A 86 -13.03 0.09 1.88
N ALA A 87 -13.83 -0.92 2.14
CA ALA A 87 -13.57 -1.94 3.14
C ALA A 87 -14.26 -3.26 2.77
N PRO A 88 -13.87 -4.42 3.37
CA PRO A 88 -14.59 -5.67 3.14
C PRO A 88 -16.05 -5.61 3.55
N SER A 89 -16.39 -4.81 4.57
CA SER A 89 -17.77 -4.54 5.02
C SER A 89 -17.91 -3.09 5.47
N ALA A 90 -19.14 -2.57 5.49
CA ALA A 90 -19.43 -1.16 5.77
C ALA A 90 -19.30 -0.82 7.28
N ILE A 91 -18.14 -1.11 7.86
CA ILE A 91 -17.81 -0.91 9.27
C ILE A 91 -16.73 0.17 9.38
N SER A 92 -17.03 1.26 10.10
CA SER A 92 -16.11 2.39 10.29
C SER A 92 -14.86 1.99 11.07
N CYS A 93 -13.76 2.69 10.82
CA CYS A 93 -12.59 2.68 11.70
C CYS A 93 -12.87 3.51 12.95
N GLY A 94 -12.40 3.06 14.11
CA GLY A 94 -12.63 3.76 15.38
C GLY A 94 -12.06 5.18 15.44
N PHE A 95 -10.97 5.44 14.71
CA PHE A 95 -10.31 6.75 14.65
C PHE A 95 -10.95 7.69 13.63
N TYR A 96 -11.08 7.27 12.37
CA TYR A 96 -11.57 8.13 11.28
C TYR A 96 -13.09 8.27 11.29
N ARG A 97 -13.84 7.27 11.81
CA ARG A 97 -15.29 7.24 12.00
C ARG A 97 -16.15 7.40 10.73
N GLU A 98 -15.56 7.71 9.57
CA GLU A 98 -16.27 7.73 8.30
C GLU A 98 -16.69 6.31 7.90
N LYS A 99 -17.93 6.14 7.45
CA LYS A 99 -18.46 4.83 7.08
C LYS A 99 -18.00 4.45 5.68
N PRO A 100 -17.21 3.38 5.51
CA PRO A 100 -16.78 2.94 4.18
C PRO A 100 -17.95 2.27 3.44
N ARG A 101 -17.84 2.23 2.11
CA ARG A 101 -18.65 1.35 1.26
C ARG A 101 -18.06 -0.06 1.30
N GLU A 102 -18.93 -1.05 1.38
CA GLU A 102 -18.52 -2.45 1.17
C GLU A 102 -18.05 -2.63 -0.28
N MET A 103 -16.91 -3.30 -0.45
CA MET A 103 -16.34 -3.56 -1.77
C MET A 103 -17.17 -4.58 -2.54
N SER A 104 -17.44 -4.28 -3.80
CA SER A 104 -17.88 -5.28 -4.78
C SER A 104 -16.73 -6.22 -5.15
N GLU A 105 -17.03 -7.28 -5.89
CA GLU A 105 -15.99 -8.16 -6.43
C GLU A 105 -15.09 -7.42 -7.42
N ASP A 106 -15.66 -6.54 -8.25
CA ASP A 106 -14.90 -5.70 -9.19
C ASP A 106 -13.96 -4.73 -8.46
N ASP A 107 -14.39 -4.15 -7.34
CA ASP A 107 -13.50 -3.33 -6.50
C ASP A 107 -12.31 -4.14 -5.98
N ILE A 108 -12.55 -5.38 -5.55
CA ILE A 108 -11.49 -6.26 -5.03
C ILE A 108 -10.48 -6.57 -6.14
N HIS A 109 -10.96 -6.94 -7.33
CA HIS A 109 -10.09 -7.19 -8.48
C HIS A 109 -9.31 -5.93 -8.91
N THR A 110 -9.96 -4.77 -8.92
CA THR A 110 -9.30 -3.47 -9.20
C THR A 110 -8.17 -3.18 -8.21
N VAL A 111 -8.38 -3.48 -6.94
CA VAL A 111 -7.32 -3.31 -5.91
C VAL A 111 -6.18 -4.30 -6.13
N ILE A 112 -6.46 -5.58 -6.42
CA ILE A 112 -5.43 -6.58 -6.72
C ILE A 112 -4.56 -6.11 -7.91
N GLU A 113 -5.19 -5.66 -9.00
CA GLU A 113 -4.48 -5.07 -10.13
C GLU A 113 -3.66 -3.81 -9.74
N GLY A 114 -4.19 -2.98 -8.84
CA GLY A 114 -3.49 -1.81 -8.32
C GLY A 114 -2.17 -2.18 -7.64
N PHE A 115 -2.17 -3.22 -6.81
CA PHE A 115 -0.95 -3.75 -6.19
C PHE A 115 0.02 -4.32 -7.24
N ALA A 116 -0.47 -5.11 -8.20
CA ALA A 116 0.36 -5.66 -9.27
C ALA A 116 1.04 -4.57 -10.10
N LYS A 117 0.28 -3.55 -10.53
CA LYS A 117 0.82 -2.40 -11.29
C LYS A 117 1.84 -1.61 -10.46
N ALA A 118 1.59 -1.42 -9.16
CA ALA A 118 2.53 -0.76 -8.26
C ALA A 118 3.85 -1.55 -8.13
N ALA A 119 3.78 -2.87 -8.02
CA ALA A 119 4.96 -3.75 -7.99
C ALA A 119 5.75 -3.69 -9.30
N CYS A 120 5.08 -3.67 -10.45
CA CYS A 120 5.73 -3.49 -11.76
C CYS A 120 6.47 -2.15 -11.84
N ARG A 121 5.84 -1.05 -11.40
CA ARG A 121 6.46 0.28 -11.36
C ARG A 121 7.66 0.33 -10.41
N ALA A 122 7.55 -0.31 -9.24
CA ALA A 122 8.66 -0.40 -8.30
C ALA A 122 9.86 -1.15 -8.91
N ARG A 123 9.61 -2.26 -9.62
CA ARG A 123 10.63 -3.00 -10.36
C ARG A 123 11.28 -2.13 -11.44
N GLU A 124 10.49 -1.39 -12.22
CA GLU A 124 10.98 -0.50 -13.25
C GLU A 124 11.81 0.66 -12.67
N ALA A 125 11.41 1.18 -11.52
CA ALA A 125 12.18 2.18 -10.78
C ALA A 125 13.47 1.62 -10.15
N GLY A 126 13.69 0.29 -10.18
CA GLY A 126 14.92 -0.37 -9.73
C GLY A 126 14.95 -0.75 -8.26
N TYR A 127 13.82 -0.74 -7.53
CA TYR A 127 13.77 -1.26 -6.15
C TYR A 127 14.22 -2.72 -6.08
N ASP A 128 14.90 -3.09 -5.01
CA ASP A 128 15.36 -4.47 -4.75
C ASP A 128 14.20 -5.44 -4.47
N GLY A 129 13.00 -4.92 -4.23
CA GLY A 129 11.77 -5.68 -4.03
C GLY A 129 10.62 -4.80 -3.60
N VAL A 130 9.47 -5.43 -3.31
CA VAL A 130 8.32 -4.79 -2.69
C VAL A 130 7.91 -5.51 -1.42
N GLU A 131 7.44 -4.76 -0.41
CA GLU A 131 6.78 -5.30 0.76
C GLU A 131 5.30 -4.94 0.70
N ILE A 132 4.43 -5.94 0.84
CA ILE A 132 2.98 -5.73 0.87
C ILE A 132 2.56 -5.39 2.29
N HIS A 133 2.02 -4.19 2.49
CA HIS A 133 1.52 -3.76 3.79
C HIS A 133 0.21 -4.48 4.17
N GLY A 134 0.33 -5.56 4.94
CA GLY A 134 -0.79 -6.38 5.41
C GLY A 134 -1.18 -6.16 6.88
N ALA A 135 -0.86 -5.01 7.47
CA ALA A 135 -1.00 -4.74 8.90
C ALA A 135 -1.85 -3.49 9.23
N HIS A 136 -1.86 -3.08 10.50
CA HIS A 136 -2.32 -1.81 11.07
C HIS A 136 -3.78 -1.43 10.78
N GLY A 137 -4.64 -2.38 10.40
CA GLY A 137 -6.03 -2.10 10.07
C GLY A 137 -6.22 -1.46 8.69
N TYR A 138 -5.20 -1.45 7.83
CA TYR A 138 -5.30 -1.06 6.42
C TYR A 138 -6.05 -2.12 5.61
N LEU A 139 -6.29 -1.89 4.33
CA LEU A 139 -7.26 -2.66 3.56
C LEU A 139 -7.06 -4.18 3.68
N LEU A 140 -5.86 -4.68 3.41
CA LEU A 140 -5.61 -6.13 3.41
C LEU A 140 -5.82 -6.74 4.79
N SER A 141 -5.33 -6.10 5.86
CA SER A 141 -5.56 -6.58 7.23
C SER A 141 -7.03 -6.52 7.66
N THR A 142 -7.83 -5.60 7.10
CA THR A 142 -9.27 -5.55 7.38
C THR A 142 -10.02 -6.74 6.80
N PHE A 143 -9.56 -7.34 5.69
CA PHE A 143 -10.09 -8.59 5.18
C PHE A 143 -9.80 -9.78 6.11
N LEU A 144 -8.63 -9.83 6.72
CA LEU A 144 -8.24 -10.92 7.63
C LEU A 144 -9.04 -10.93 8.93
N SER A 145 -9.47 -9.76 9.42
CA SER A 145 -10.10 -9.59 10.71
C SER A 145 -11.60 -9.94 10.69
N LEU A 146 -12.02 -10.86 11.55
CA LEU A 146 -13.45 -11.15 11.80
C LEU A 146 -14.24 -9.94 12.33
N HIS A 147 -13.56 -8.94 12.92
CA HIS A 147 -14.20 -7.71 13.37
C HIS A 147 -14.64 -6.83 12.19
N SER A 148 -13.78 -6.66 11.20
CA SER A 148 -14.00 -5.75 10.07
C SER A 148 -14.54 -6.42 8.81
N ASN A 149 -14.42 -7.75 8.70
CA ASN A 149 -14.91 -8.53 7.57
C ASN A 149 -16.11 -9.40 8.01
N LYS A 150 -17.31 -8.97 7.63
CA LYS A 150 -18.59 -9.67 7.89
C LYS A 150 -19.15 -10.30 6.61
N ARG A 151 -18.35 -10.41 5.56
CA ARG A 151 -18.79 -11.03 4.30
C ARG A 151 -19.08 -12.51 4.47
N ILE A 152 -20.05 -12.98 3.70
CA ILE A 152 -20.48 -14.39 3.65
C ILE A 152 -20.14 -15.06 2.30
N ASP A 153 -19.41 -14.34 1.42
CA ASP A 153 -18.96 -14.84 0.12
C ASP A 153 -17.52 -15.39 0.20
N LYS A 154 -16.93 -15.68 -0.97
CA LYS A 154 -15.56 -16.23 -1.07
C LYS A 154 -14.45 -15.31 -0.52
N TRP A 155 -14.77 -14.09 -0.11
CA TRP A 155 -13.82 -13.11 0.46
C TRP A 155 -13.98 -12.95 1.98
N GLY A 156 -14.89 -13.73 2.62
CA GLY A 156 -15.19 -13.64 4.06
C GLY A 156 -15.51 -14.98 4.70
N GLY A 157 -15.88 -14.97 5.98
CA GLY A 157 -16.18 -16.19 6.76
C GLY A 157 -14.92 -16.95 7.18
N SER A 158 -14.54 -18.03 6.50
CA SER A 158 -13.38 -18.85 6.86
C SER A 158 -12.05 -18.06 6.78
N LEU A 159 -11.02 -18.53 7.48
CA LEU A 159 -9.68 -17.93 7.40
C LEU A 159 -9.14 -17.94 5.98
N GLU A 160 -9.33 -19.04 5.26
CA GLU A 160 -8.93 -19.19 3.86
C GLU A 160 -9.57 -18.11 2.98
N ASN A 161 -10.88 -17.90 3.10
CA ASN A 161 -11.58 -16.86 2.34
C ASN A 161 -11.12 -15.46 2.70
N ARG A 162 -10.91 -15.17 3.99
CA ARG A 162 -10.41 -13.87 4.43
C ARG A 162 -8.97 -13.60 3.97
N PHE A 163 -8.14 -14.65 3.87
CA PHE A 163 -6.76 -14.54 3.38
C PHE A 163 -6.69 -14.47 1.84
N ARG A 164 -7.76 -14.84 1.14
CA ARG A 164 -7.78 -14.94 -0.33
C ARG A 164 -7.28 -13.67 -1.02
N ILE A 165 -7.70 -12.48 -0.59
CA ILE A 165 -7.25 -11.23 -1.21
C ILE A 165 -5.73 -11.06 -1.10
N VAL A 166 -5.13 -11.41 0.03
CA VAL A 166 -3.67 -11.37 0.21
C VAL A 166 -2.99 -12.37 -0.73
N GLY A 167 -3.53 -13.59 -0.81
CA GLY A 167 -3.04 -14.62 -1.72
C GLY A 167 -3.10 -14.22 -3.19
N GLU A 168 -4.18 -13.56 -3.61
CA GLU A 168 -4.33 -13.07 -5.00
C GLU A 168 -3.38 -11.88 -5.29
N VAL A 169 -3.19 -10.97 -4.34
CA VAL A 169 -2.20 -9.88 -4.47
C VAL A 169 -0.76 -10.43 -4.59
N LEU A 170 -0.42 -11.51 -3.87
CA LEU A 170 0.90 -12.14 -3.94
C LEU A 170 1.16 -12.88 -5.26
N LYS A 171 0.11 -13.32 -5.95
CA LYS A 171 0.21 -14.05 -7.23
C LYS A 171 0.24 -13.11 -8.44
N ALA A 172 -0.36 -11.93 -8.31
CA ALA A 172 -0.51 -10.97 -9.38
C ALA A 172 0.80 -10.20 -9.65
#